data_8c4616ef99ec5099a58244ae7b43aac6
#
_entry.id   8c4616ef99ec5099a58244ae7b43aac6
#
_cell.length_a   1.000
_cell.length_b   1.000
_cell.length_c   1.000
_cell.angle_alpha   90.00
_cell.angle_beta   90.00
_cell.angle_gamma   90.00
#
_symmetry.space_group_name_H-M   'P 1'
#
loop_
_entity.id
_entity.type
_entity.pdbx_description
1 polymer ?
#
loop_
_entity_poly.entity_id
_entity_poly.type
_entity_poly.pdbx_seq_one_letter_code
_entity_poly.pdbx_strand_id
1 'polypeptide(L)'
;MSHISGEMLAAVGRTLSRRVSFPVSESDIRRWALAVYYADAPPERFIEAETAAKPRHGGITAPEDFNPFAWLAALQSAAPSGGKENDPGSLERMLGITPPPLEFQLNGGLEADYGVPMRPGDVITSENRLMSYAERPGRLGLMLFTVTEDTWTNQDGKLVKRSRTTLIRY
;
A
#
# COMPACT_ATOMS: atom_id res chain seq x y z
N MET A 1 24.68 15.72 -12.25
CA MET A 1 23.67 15.63 -13.33
C MET A 1 22.37 15.18 -12.67
N SER A 2 21.21 15.73 -13.03
CA SER A 2 19.93 15.33 -12.42
C SER A 2 19.52 13.94 -12.89
N HIS A 3 18.90 13.15 -12.01
CA HIS A 3 18.26 11.87 -12.31
C HIS A 3 16.81 12.06 -12.79
N ILE A 4 16.23 13.25 -12.54
CA ILE A 4 14.84 13.54 -12.89
C ILE A 4 14.77 14.05 -14.32
N SER A 5 14.10 13.30 -15.19
CA SER A 5 13.83 13.69 -16.58
C SER A 5 12.53 14.51 -16.69
N GLY A 6 12.36 15.20 -17.84
CA GLY A 6 11.10 15.88 -18.15
C GLY A 6 9.91 14.93 -18.23
N GLU A 7 10.10 13.70 -18.72
CA GLU A 7 9.07 12.66 -18.76
C GLU A 7 8.64 12.22 -17.37
N MET A 8 9.59 12.09 -16.44
CA MET A 8 9.30 11.77 -15.03
C MET A 8 8.46 12.86 -14.39
N LEU A 9 8.80 14.12 -14.61
CA LEU A 9 8.00 15.25 -14.08
C LEU A 9 6.59 15.28 -14.68
N ALA A 10 6.45 15.00 -15.98
CA ALA A 10 5.15 14.93 -16.65
C ALA A 10 4.28 13.74 -16.18
N ALA A 11 4.90 12.71 -15.59
CA ALA A 11 4.20 11.56 -15.06
C ALA A 11 3.66 11.74 -13.64
N VAL A 12 4.05 12.80 -12.94
CA VAL A 12 3.51 13.10 -11.60
C VAL A 12 1.99 13.25 -11.64
N GLY A 13 1.30 12.62 -10.71
CA GLY A 13 -0.16 12.54 -10.65
C GLY A 13 -0.77 11.35 -11.41
N ARG A 14 0.00 10.62 -12.22
CA ARG A 14 -0.52 9.43 -12.92
C ARG A 14 -0.82 8.28 -11.96
N THR A 15 -1.89 7.57 -12.26
CA THR A 15 -2.25 6.33 -11.57
C THR A 15 -1.27 5.23 -11.99
N LEU A 16 -0.65 4.59 -11.01
CA LEU A 16 0.29 3.48 -11.18
C LEU A 16 -0.45 2.14 -11.23
N SER A 17 -1.41 1.96 -10.32
CA SER A 17 -2.21 0.75 -10.27
C SER A 17 -3.57 1.02 -9.62
N ARG A 18 -4.54 0.19 -9.98
CA ARG A 18 -5.84 0.13 -9.33
C ARG A 18 -6.18 -1.33 -9.07
N ARG A 19 -6.61 -1.61 -7.83
CA ARG A 19 -7.00 -2.95 -7.38
C ARG A 19 -8.34 -2.88 -6.68
N VAL A 20 -9.12 -3.96 -6.77
CA VAL A 20 -10.37 -4.12 -6.04
C VAL A 20 -10.26 -5.44 -5.26
N SER A 21 -10.54 -5.41 -3.97
CA SER A 21 -10.50 -6.60 -3.12
C SER A 21 -11.71 -7.51 -3.37
N PHE A 22 -11.59 -8.77 -2.96
CA PHE A 22 -12.79 -9.54 -2.64
C PHE A 22 -13.51 -8.91 -1.45
N PRO A 23 -14.80 -9.23 -1.22
CA PRO A 23 -15.48 -8.82 0.00
C PRO A 23 -14.70 -9.29 1.23
N VAL A 24 -14.43 -8.38 2.15
CA VAL A 24 -13.72 -8.67 3.40
C VAL A 24 -14.53 -9.70 4.20
N SER A 25 -13.91 -10.82 4.55
CA SER A 25 -14.58 -11.84 5.35
C SER A 25 -14.27 -11.67 6.83
N GLU A 26 -15.23 -12.01 7.67
CA GLU A 26 -15.06 -12.02 9.12
C GLU A 26 -13.97 -13.02 9.56
N SER A 27 -13.87 -14.14 8.85
CA SER A 27 -12.83 -15.15 9.08
C SER A 27 -11.44 -14.64 8.80
N ASP A 28 -11.26 -13.82 7.76
CA ASP A 28 -9.96 -13.24 7.42
C ASP A 28 -9.55 -12.16 8.43
N ILE A 29 -10.50 -11.36 8.91
CA ILE A 29 -10.26 -10.40 9.99
C ILE A 29 -9.75 -11.13 11.24
N ARG A 30 -10.44 -12.21 11.67
CA ARG A 30 -10.03 -13.00 12.83
C ARG A 30 -8.65 -13.62 12.66
N ARG A 31 -8.38 -14.24 11.51
CA ARG A 31 -7.06 -14.84 11.21
C ARG A 31 -5.95 -13.80 11.23
N TRP A 32 -6.20 -12.63 10.63
CA TRP A 32 -5.24 -11.54 10.65
C TRP A 32 -4.97 -11.05 12.07
N ALA A 33 -6.02 -10.81 12.87
CA ALA A 33 -5.88 -10.39 14.25
C ALA A 33 -5.08 -11.40 15.07
N LEU A 34 -5.37 -12.70 14.96
CA LEU A 34 -4.63 -13.76 15.64
C LEU A 34 -3.15 -13.79 15.21
N ALA A 35 -2.85 -13.53 13.94
CA ALA A 35 -1.48 -13.53 13.44
C ALA A 35 -0.67 -12.31 13.90
N VAL A 36 -1.27 -11.13 13.89
CA VAL A 36 -0.60 -9.86 14.25
C VAL A 36 -0.36 -9.75 15.76
N TYR A 37 -1.30 -10.25 16.59
CA TYR A 37 -1.19 -10.23 18.05
C TYR A 37 -0.57 -11.53 18.61
N TYR A 38 0.19 -12.24 17.82
CA TYR A 38 0.70 -13.59 18.02
C TYR A 38 1.17 -13.95 19.46
N ALA A 39 1.78 -13.04 20.21
CA ALA A 39 2.22 -13.30 21.59
C ALA A 39 1.14 -12.98 22.63
N ASP A 40 0.15 -12.18 22.28
CA ASP A 40 -0.94 -11.72 23.15
C ASP A 40 -2.29 -12.09 22.56
N ALA A 41 -3.34 -12.07 23.40
CA ALA A 41 -4.70 -12.20 22.87
C ALA A 41 -5.08 -10.94 22.07
N PRO A 42 -5.61 -11.11 20.85
CA PRO A 42 -6.09 -9.96 20.09
C PRO A 42 -7.26 -9.28 20.81
N PRO A 43 -7.44 -7.96 20.65
CA PRO A 43 -8.61 -7.28 21.17
C PRO A 43 -9.92 -7.95 20.74
N GLU A 44 -10.82 -8.21 21.70
CA GLU A 44 -12.09 -8.94 21.49
C GLU A 44 -12.93 -8.36 20.32
N ARG A 45 -12.87 -7.02 20.11
CA ARG A 45 -13.59 -6.35 19.02
C ARG A 45 -13.25 -6.86 17.61
N PHE A 46 -12.13 -7.55 17.46
CA PHE A 46 -11.70 -8.13 16.18
C PHE A 46 -12.12 -9.60 16.02
N ILE A 47 -12.46 -10.28 17.12
CA ILE A 47 -12.69 -11.71 17.11
C ILE A 47 -14.07 -12.10 17.65
N GLU A 48 -14.65 -11.34 18.57
CA GLU A 48 -15.91 -11.68 19.24
C GLU A 48 -17.06 -10.78 18.80
N ALA A 49 -18.08 -11.39 18.16
CA ALA A 49 -19.24 -10.67 17.65
C ALA A 49 -20.03 -9.94 18.76
N GLU A 50 -20.18 -10.55 19.94
CA GLU A 50 -20.92 -9.96 21.07
C GLU A 50 -20.23 -8.69 21.60
N THR A 51 -18.92 -8.73 21.79
CA THR A 51 -18.14 -7.57 22.22
C THR A 51 -18.14 -6.50 21.14
N ALA A 52 -18.01 -6.89 19.87
CA ALA A 52 -18.04 -5.99 18.72
C ALA A 52 -19.41 -5.34 18.51
N ALA A 53 -20.50 -5.98 18.91
CA ALA A 53 -21.86 -5.46 18.79
C ALA A 53 -22.17 -4.30 19.78
N LYS A 54 -21.30 -4.07 20.78
CA LYS A 54 -21.45 -2.89 21.68
C LYS A 54 -21.53 -1.60 20.90
N PRO A 55 -22.38 -0.62 21.30
CA PRO A 55 -22.61 0.61 20.54
C PRO A 55 -21.34 1.36 20.09
N ARG A 56 -20.29 1.32 20.91
CA ARG A 56 -18.99 1.97 20.61
C ARG A 56 -18.24 1.37 19.42
N HIS A 57 -18.53 0.11 19.03
CA HIS A 57 -17.81 -0.60 17.96
C HIS A 57 -18.67 -0.81 16.71
N GLY A 58 -19.98 -0.96 16.87
CA GLY A 58 -20.93 -1.11 15.76
C GLY A 58 -20.74 -2.38 14.94
N GLY A 59 -20.18 -3.45 15.52
CA GLY A 59 -19.86 -4.70 14.87
C GLY A 59 -18.36 -4.98 14.74
N ILE A 60 -18.00 -6.17 14.28
CA ILE A 60 -16.59 -6.55 14.01
C ILE A 60 -15.96 -5.57 13.02
N THR A 61 -14.72 -5.17 13.30
CA THR A 61 -13.89 -4.35 12.42
C THR A 61 -12.55 -5.02 12.21
N ALA A 62 -11.92 -4.76 11.07
CA ALA A 62 -10.55 -5.20 10.85
C ALA A 62 -9.56 -4.34 11.65
N PRO A 63 -8.42 -4.91 12.08
CA PRO A 63 -7.27 -4.12 12.52
C PRO A 63 -6.82 -3.14 11.43
N GLU A 64 -6.25 -2.01 11.81
CA GLU A 64 -5.86 -0.94 10.88
C GLU A 64 -4.89 -1.42 9.77
N ASP A 65 -4.00 -2.37 10.11
CA ASP A 65 -3.03 -2.94 9.16
C ASP A 65 -3.55 -4.15 8.38
N PHE A 66 -4.84 -4.49 8.52
CA PHE A 66 -5.43 -5.57 7.74
C PHE A 66 -5.27 -5.32 6.24
N ASN A 67 -4.76 -6.33 5.52
CA ASN A 67 -4.55 -6.25 4.08
C ASN A 67 -5.65 -7.01 3.31
N PRO A 68 -6.66 -6.32 2.75
CA PRO A 68 -7.73 -6.96 2.00
C PRO A 68 -7.28 -7.52 0.63
N PHE A 69 -6.06 -7.19 0.20
CA PHE A 69 -5.49 -7.61 -1.09
C PHE A 69 -4.51 -8.79 -0.96
N ALA A 70 -4.37 -9.41 0.21
CA ALA A 70 -3.42 -10.49 0.43
C ALA A 70 -3.62 -11.67 -0.55
N TRP A 71 -4.87 -12.02 -0.84
CA TRP A 71 -5.22 -13.07 -1.79
C TRP A 71 -4.86 -12.73 -3.23
N LEU A 72 -5.00 -11.46 -3.62
CA LEU A 72 -4.61 -11.01 -4.97
C LEU A 72 -3.10 -11.06 -5.15
N ALA A 73 -2.33 -10.79 -4.11
CA ALA A 73 -0.87 -10.91 -4.16
C ALA A 73 -0.44 -12.37 -4.42
N ALA A 74 -1.12 -13.34 -3.82
CA ALA A 74 -0.86 -14.76 -4.06
C ALA A 74 -1.14 -15.18 -5.51
N LEU A 75 -2.18 -14.62 -6.14
CA LEU A 75 -2.50 -14.87 -7.56
C LEU A 75 -1.45 -14.25 -8.49
N GLN A 76 -0.91 -13.08 -8.14
CA GLN A 76 0.12 -12.40 -8.93
C GLN A 76 1.49 -13.08 -8.82
N SER A 77 1.84 -13.62 -7.65
CA SER A 77 3.11 -14.35 -7.46
C SER A 77 3.16 -15.70 -8.20
N ALA A 78 2.01 -16.25 -8.59
CA ALA A 78 1.94 -17.43 -9.45
C ALA A 78 2.26 -17.14 -10.92
N ALA A 79 2.27 -15.87 -11.35
CA ALA A 79 2.71 -15.48 -12.68
C ALA A 79 4.25 -15.45 -12.73
N PRO A 80 4.88 -15.95 -13.83
CA PRO A 80 6.33 -15.86 -13.99
C PRO A 80 6.76 -14.39 -13.94
N SER A 81 7.33 -13.95 -12.83
CA SER A 81 7.92 -12.62 -12.73
C SER A 81 9.23 -12.60 -13.52
N GLY A 82 9.19 -12.11 -14.76
CA GLY A 82 10.39 -11.90 -15.57
C GLY A 82 11.26 -10.72 -15.11
N GLY A 83 10.92 -10.08 -13.98
CA GLY A 83 11.64 -8.94 -13.43
C GLY A 83 12.59 -9.33 -12.31
N LYS A 84 13.71 -8.60 -12.17
CA LYS A 84 14.58 -8.70 -11.01
C LYS A 84 13.82 -8.31 -9.76
N GLU A 85 13.85 -9.14 -8.74
CA GLU A 85 13.44 -8.76 -7.40
C GLU A 85 14.19 -7.48 -7.01
N ASN A 86 13.50 -6.43 -6.58
CA ASN A 86 14.08 -5.10 -6.27
C ASN A 86 14.68 -4.31 -7.45
N ASP A 87 13.99 -4.26 -8.58
CA ASP A 87 14.38 -3.42 -9.70
C ASP A 87 14.10 -1.92 -9.43
N PRO A 88 15.14 -1.07 -9.25
CA PRO A 88 14.97 0.36 -8.96
C PRO A 88 14.27 1.15 -10.06
N GLY A 89 14.28 0.65 -11.29
CA GLY A 89 13.63 1.31 -12.44
C GLY A 89 12.23 0.78 -12.76
N SER A 90 11.67 -0.10 -11.93
CA SER A 90 10.38 -0.76 -12.20
C SER A 90 9.22 0.21 -12.38
N LEU A 91 9.18 1.28 -11.58
CA LEU A 91 8.12 2.29 -11.63
C LEU A 91 8.12 3.05 -12.95
N GLU A 92 9.27 3.53 -13.40
CA GLU A 92 9.40 4.25 -14.67
C GLU A 92 9.08 3.33 -15.86
N ARG A 93 9.57 2.08 -15.85
CA ARG A 93 9.23 1.11 -16.90
C ARG A 93 7.74 0.82 -16.97
N MET A 94 7.08 0.69 -15.83
CA MET A 94 5.61 0.52 -15.78
C MET A 94 4.88 1.71 -16.38
N LEU A 95 5.43 2.92 -16.26
CA LEU A 95 4.90 4.14 -16.86
C LEU A 95 5.29 4.33 -18.33
N GLY A 96 6.14 3.45 -18.90
CA GLY A 96 6.68 3.57 -20.24
C GLY A 96 7.75 4.66 -20.36
N ILE A 97 8.44 5.00 -19.27
CA ILE A 97 9.47 6.04 -19.18
C ILE A 97 10.83 5.37 -19.00
N THR A 98 11.86 5.95 -19.59
CA THR A 98 13.23 5.49 -19.37
C THR A 98 13.64 5.72 -17.92
N PRO A 99 14.01 4.67 -17.16
CA PRO A 99 14.42 4.82 -15.77
C PRO A 99 15.79 5.51 -15.66
N PRO A 100 16.04 6.27 -14.58
CA PRO A 100 17.37 6.77 -14.29
C PRO A 100 18.33 5.61 -14.01
N PRO A 101 19.64 5.75 -14.29
CA PRO A 101 20.63 4.70 -14.10
C PRO A 101 21.03 4.56 -12.62
N LEU A 102 20.08 4.18 -11.78
CA LEU A 102 20.26 3.95 -10.35
C LEU A 102 20.14 2.44 -10.06
N GLU A 103 21.05 1.92 -9.25
CA GLU A 103 21.19 0.46 -9.04
C GLU A 103 20.62 -0.02 -7.72
N PHE A 104 20.50 0.89 -6.75
CA PHE A 104 20.08 0.56 -5.39
C PHE A 104 18.80 1.31 -5.01
N GLN A 105 18.00 0.65 -4.17
CA GLN A 105 16.82 1.26 -3.59
C GLN A 105 16.65 0.88 -2.13
N LEU A 106 16.13 1.83 -1.35
CA LEU A 106 15.79 1.69 0.06
C LEU A 106 14.38 2.19 0.32
N ASN A 107 13.73 1.61 1.33
CA ASN A 107 12.51 2.18 1.87
C ASN A 107 12.87 3.45 2.68
N GLY A 108 12.38 4.59 2.25
CA GLY A 108 12.60 5.89 2.89
C GLY A 108 11.54 6.25 3.93
N GLY A 109 10.52 5.41 4.10
CA GLY A 109 9.45 5.58 5.08
C GLY A 109 8.06 5.32 4.53
N LEU A 110 7.15 5.08 5.47
CA LEU A 110 5.72 4.90 5.24
C LEU A 110 4.96 5.79 6.22
N GLU A 111 4.03 6.59 5.71
CA GLU A 111 3.07 7.35 6.49
C GLU A 111 1.67 6.81 6.18
N ALA A 112 0.81 6.68 7.18
CA ALA A 112 -0.56 6.22 6.96
C ALA A 112 -1.57 7.02 7.78
N ASP A 113 -2.64 7.43 7.10
CA ASP A 113 -3.84 8.03 7.69
C ASP A 113 -4.99 7.02 7.57
N TYR A 114 -5.72 6.81 8.65
CA TYR A 114 -6.85 5.90 8.69
C TYR A 114 -8.16 6.68 8.75
N GLY A 115 -9.13 6.23 7.95
CA GLY A 115 -10.48 6.79 7.89
C GLY A 115 -11.50 5.88 8.60
N VAL A 116 -12.56 5.48 7.87
CA VAL A 116 -13.55 4.56 8.43
C VAL A 116 -12.95 3.15 8.56
N PRO A 117 -13.26 2.41 9.64
CA PRO A 117 -12.77 1.06 9.81
C PRO A 117 -13.36 0.11 8.76
N MET A 118 -12.55 -0.84 8.27
CA MET A 118 -13.03 -1.92 7.41
C MET A 118 -13.91 -2.88 8.20
N ARG A 119 -14.98 -3.36 7.58
CA ARG A 119 -15.96 -4.28 8.14
C ARG A 119 -16.15 -5.51 7.26
N PRO A 120 -16.67 -6.61 7.80
CA PRO A 120 -17.13 -7.73 6.99
C PRO A 120 -18.11 -7.26 5.91
N GLY A 121 -17.89 -7.73 4.68
CA GLY A 121 -18.66 -7.34 3.50
C GLY A 121 -18.14 -6.14 2.74
N ASP A 122 -17.22 -5.34 3.30
CA ASP A 122 -16.62 -4.23 2.57
C ASP A 122 -15.83 -4.72 1.35
N VAL A 123 -15.96 -4.01 0.25
CA VAL A 123 -15.15 -4.17 -0.96
C VAL A 123 -14.26 -2.95 -1.08
N ILE A 124 -12.95 -3.18 -0.99
CA ILE A 124 -11.98 -2.09 -0.95
C ILE A 124 -11.39 -1.86 -2.34
N THR A 125 -11.45 -0.63 -2.81
CA THR A 125 -10.71 -0.16 -3.99
C THR A 125 -9.45 0.54 -3.53
N SER A 126 -8.29 0.10 -4.04
CA SER A 126 -6.98 0.72 -3.88
C SER A 126 -6.62 1.43 -5.18
N GLU A 127 -6.21 2.68 -5.10
CA GLU A 127 -5.65 3.43 -6.21
C GLU A 127 -4.30 4.01 -5.79
N ASN A 128 -3.23 3.55 -6.44
CA ASN A 128 -1.87 4.01 -6.20
C ASN A 128 -1.49 5.06 -7.24
N ARG A 129 -0.94 6.20 -6.81
CA ARG A 129 -0.52 7.32 -7.67
C ARG A 129 0.91 7.74 -7.39
N LEU A 130 1.60 8.18 -8.43
CA LEU A 130 2.87 8.87 -8.31
C LEU A 130 2.65 10.31 -7.85
N MET A 131 3.22 10.67 -6.70
CA MET A 131 3.01 11.99 -6.10
C MET A 131 4.14 12.96 -6.41
N SER A 132 5.38 12.52 -6.34
CA SER A 132 6.52 13.41 -6.57
C SER A 132 7.83 12.65 -6.81
N TYR A 133 8.75 13.38 -7.43
CA TYR A 133 10.17 13.11 -7.43
C TYR A 133 10.91 14.28 -6.79
N ALA A 134 11.94 13.98 -6.03
CA ALA A 134 12.85 14.99 -5.47
C ALA A 134 14.28 14.44 -5.41
N GLU A 135 15.26 15.32 -5.46
CA GLU A 135 16.66 14.94 -5.34
C GLU A 135 17.28 15.60 -4.12
N ARG A 136 18.16 14.86 -3.46
CA ARG A 136 18.96 15.38 -2.35
C ARG A 136 20.37 14.81 -2.41
N PRO A 137 21.40 15.65 -2.16
CA PRO A 137 22.77 15.16 -2.04
C PRO A 137 22.90 14.28 -0.78
N GLY A 138 23.61 13.17 -0.91
CA GLY A 138 23.90 12.26 0.18
C GLY A 138 25.36 11.77 0.12
N ARG A 139 25.73 10.90 1.06
CA ARG A 139 27.09 10.34 1.10
C ARG A 139 27.43 9.48 -0.11
N LEU A 140 26.44 8.87 -0.74
CA LEU A 140 26.57 7.99 -1.90
C LEU A 140 26.32 8.71 -3.24
N GLY A 141 26.25 10.05 -3.23
CA GLY A 141 25.97 10.86 -4.40
C GLY A 141 24.60 11.53 -4.32
N LEU A 142 24.07 11.90 -5.48
CA LEU A 142 22.74 12.49 -5.61
C LEU A 142 21.72 11.36 -5.49
N MET A 143 20.85 11.43 -4.49
CA MET A 143 19.80 10.45 -4.22
C MET A 143 18.46 10.92 -4.79
N LEU A 144 17.71 10.02 -5.41
CA LEU A 144 16.38 10.25 -5.92
C LEU A 144 15.32 9.75 -4.94
N PHE A 145 14.45 10.62 -4.48
CA PHE A 145 13.30 10.33 -3.64
C PHE A 145 12.06 10.27 -4.51
N THR A 146 11.33 9.19 -4.42
CA THR A 146 10.05 9.01 -5.12
C THR A 146 8.96 8.77 -4.09
N VAL A 147 7.89 9.56 -4.15
CA VAL A 147 6.74 9.41 -3.28
C VAL A 147 5.57 8.87 -4.08
N THR A 148 4.96 7.79 -3.60
CA THR A 148 3.69 7.27 -4.10
C THR A 148 2.64 7.32 -3.00
N GLU A 149 1.38 7.49 -3.38
CA GLU A 149 0.24 7.48 -2.46
C GLU A 149 -0.74 6.39 -2.88
N ASP A 150 -1.08 5.50 -1.95
CA ASP A 150 -2.12 4.49 -2.12
C ASP A 150 -3.34 4.89 -1.29
N THR A 151 -4.46 5.16 -1.97
CA THR A 151 -5.73 5.54 -1.34
C THR A 151 -6.70 4.37 -1.42
N TRP A 152 -7.20 3.94 -0.27
CA TRP A 152 -8.19 2.87 -0.14
C TRP A 152 -9.56 3.46 0.20
N THR A 153 -10.56 3.11 -0.59
CA THR A 153 -11.95 3.47 -0.35
C THR A 153 -12.82 2.23 -0.33
N ASN A 154 -13.90 2.25 0.47
CA ASN A 154 -14.89 1.20 0.43
C ASN A 154 -15.90 1.41 -0.73
N GLN A 155 -16.89 0.52 -0.86
CA GLN A 155 -17.92 0.57 -1.89
C GLN A 155 -18.80 1.83 -1.84
N ASP A 156 -18.84 2.51 -0.68
CA ASP A 156 -19.57 3.77 -0.50
C ASP A 156 -18.71 5.01 -0.84
N GLY A 157 -17.47 4.80 -1.30
CA GLY A 157 -16.51 5.86 -1.58
C GLY A 157 -15.88 6.51 -0.34
N LYS A 158 -16.10 5.94 0.86
CA LYS A 158 -15.51 6.44 2.10
C LYS A 158 -14.05 6.06 2.19
N LEU A 159 -13.21 7.01 2.62
CA LEU A 159 -11.80 6.77 2.87
C LEU A 159 -11.64 5.73 3.99
N VAL A 160 -10.88 4.66 3.70
CA VAL A 160 -10.50 3.62 4.66
C VAL A 160 -9.06 3.83 5.11
N LYS A 161 -8.15 4.02 4.16
CA LYS A 161 -6.72 4.24 4.43
C LYS A 161 -6.12 5.10 3.32
N ARG A 162 -5.19 5.97 3.68
CA ARG A 162 -4.29 6.63 2.75
C ARG A 162 -2.88 6.40 3.23
N SER A 163 -2.01 5.86 2.40
CA SER A 163 -0.62 5.62 2.74
C SER A 163 0.31 6.24 1.72
N ARG A 164 1.36 6.91 2.20
CA ARG A 164 2.44 7.46 1.39
C ARG A 164 3.70 6.67 1.63
N THR A 165 4.26 6.16 0.57
CA THR A 165 5.54 5.44 0.61
C THR A 165 6.61 6.31 -0.05
N THR A 166 7.72 6.49 0.63
CA THR A 166 8.92 7.12 0.08
C THR A 166 9.92 6.05 -0.28
N LEU A 167 10.36 6.05 -1.53
CA LEU A 167 11.45 5.20 -2.02
C LEU A 167 12.67 6.08 -2.26
N ILE A 168 13.84 5.67 -1.76
CA ILE A 168 15.13 6.33 -1.97
C ILE A 168 15.95 5.46 -2.90
N ARG A 169 16.46 6.07 -3.99
CA ARG A 169 17.30 5.39 -4.99
C ARG A 169 18.62 6.11 -5.20
N TYR A 170 19.69 5.36 -5.43
CA TYR A 170 21.04 5.88 -5.62
C TYR A 170 21.92 4.95 -6.45
#